data_f15e9f5c8577f6464ff578d9062329d3
#
_entry.id   f15e9f5c8577f6464ff578d9062329d3
#
_cell.length_a   1.000
_cell.length_b   1.000
_cell.length_c   1.000
_cell.angle_alpha   90.00
_cell.angle_beta   90.00
_cell.angle_gamma   90.00
#
_symmetry.space_group_name_H-M   'P 1'
#
loop_
_entity.id
_entity.type
_entity.pdbx_description
1 polymer ?
#
loop_
_entity_poly.entity_id
_entity_poly.type
_entity_poly.pdbx_seq_one_letter_code
_entity_poly.pdbx_strand_id
1 'polypeptide(L)'
;MPYLIDFDYEVSRFYGIQILKSIIMKTVILAGGYGTRLAEYTDKIPKPMVQIGDKPILSHIMNFYQSFGYDEFIIAAGYKKNVIREYYKDTEEFKNVKVVDTGEDTMTGGRILRLRSHFEKDENFFMTYGDGLCSINLKRLIQFHLNHKKIATVTAVHPPVRFGELEINGDDVTKFEEKPQASAGWINGGYFILNSNVFDYIDNDKTLFEKEPMTNLSKDKNLKAFKHEKFWKCMDTLRDKIDLEKILKNQGTIWKK
;
A
#
# COMPACT_ATOMS: atom_id res chain seq x y z
N MET A 1 46.20 16.82 -17.26
CA MET A 1 44.97 17.39 -16.71
C MET A 1 44.13 16.25 -16.12
N PRO A 2 44.01 16.18 -14.83
CA PRO A 2 43.24 15.14 -14.15
C PRO A 2 42.01 15.72 -13.45
N TYR A 3 40.91 14.98 -13.55
CA TYR A 3 39.84 14.78 -12.57
C TYR A 3 39.20 16.03 -11.93
N LEU A 4 38.24 16.63 -12.58
CA LEU A 4 37.11 17.26 -11.93
C LEU A 4 36.09 16.14 -11.65
N ILE A 5 36.24 15.46 -10.51
CA ILE A 5 35.26 14.59 -9.92
C ILE A 5 34.13 15.50 -9.45
N ASP A 6 32.94 15.20 -9.90
CA ASP A 6 31.64 15.81 -9.67
C ASP A 6 31.33 15.93 -8.15
N PHE A 7 31.96 16.89 -7.48
CA PHE A 7 31.75 17.19 -6.05
C PHE A 7 30.31 17.62 -5.78
N ASP A 8 29.65 18.23 -6.76
CA ASP A 8 28.24 18.65 -6.67
C ASP A 8 27.27 17.46 -6.70
N TYR A 9 27.61 16.34 -7.37
CA TYR A 9 26.73 15.16 -7.43
C TYR A 9 26.75 14.36 -6.11
N GLU A 10 27.90 14.23 -5.48
CA GLU A 10 28.05 13.56 -4.17
C GLU A 10 27.44 14.42 -3.05
N VAL A 11 27.63 15.73 -3.06
CA VAL A 11 27.06 16.66 -2.07
C VAL A 11 25.54 16.71 -2.21
N SER A 12 25.00 16.79 -3.42
CA SER A 12 23.54 16.77 -3.65
C SER A 12 22.92 15.43 -3.25
N ARG A 13 23.64 14.33 -3.44
CA ARG A 13 23.23 12.99 -3.00
C ARG A 13 23.23 12.88 -1.46
N PHE A 14 24.23 13.46 -0.78
CA PHE A 14 24.33 13.44 0.68
C PHE A 14 23.29 14.34 1.34
N TYR A 15 23.06 15.55 0.83
CA TYR A 15 21.97 16.43 1.26
C TYR A 15 20.59 15.86 0.93
N GLY A 16 20.42 15.25 -0.23
CA GLY A 16 19.18 14.55 -0.60
C GLY A 16 18.85 13.38 0.35
N ILE A 17 19.86 12.61 0.79
CA ILE A 17 19.68 11.52 1.76
C ILE A 17 19.38 12.07 3.17
N GLN A 18 19.96 13.20 3.59
CA GLN A 18 19.65 13.84 4.87
C GLN A 18 18.25 14.47 4.87
N ILE A 19 17.82 15.09 3.78
CA ILE A 19 16.46 15.64 3.64
C ILE A 19 15.43 14.52 3.69
N LEU A 20 15.68 13.39 3.03
CA LEU A 20 14.77 12.20 3.07
C LEU A 20 14.67 11.58 4.46
N LYS A 21 15.67 11.72 5.32
CA LYS A 21 15.61 11.27 6.73
C LYS A 21 14.76 12.18 7.63
N SER A 22 14.47 13.40 7.22
CA SER A 22 13.69 14.38 7.99
C SER A 22 12.24 14.55 7.53
N ILE A 23 11.82 13.87 6.46
CA ILE A 23 10.43 13.92 6.01
C ILE A 23 9.61 12.98 6.90
N ILE A 24 8.95 13.54 7.89
CA ILE A 24 7.93 12.84 8.68
C ILE A 24 6.71 12.66 7.77
N MET A 25 6.34 11.44 7.50
CA MET A 25 5.15 11.09 6.72
C MET A 25 4.28 10.13 7.51
N LYS A 26 3.03 10.50 7.71
CA LYS A 26 2.01 9.62 8.29
C LYS A 26 1.65 8.50 7.31
N THR A 27 1.33 7.34 7.84
CA THR A 27 0.86 6.19 7.05
C THR A 27 -0.60 5.93 7.34
N VAL A 28 -1.46 6.14 6.36
CA VAL A 28 -2.88 5.78 6.40
C VAL A 28 -3.03 4.33 5.96
N ILE A 29 -3.73 3.52 6.77
CA ILE A 29 -4.07 2.14 6.41
C ILE A 29 -5.58 1.98 6.40
N LEU A 30 -6.15 1.65 5.23
CA LEU A 30 -7.59 1.43 5.08
C LEU A 30 -7.94 0.03 5.62
N ALA A 31 -8.64 -0.01 6.74
CA ALA A 31 -8.93 -1.22 7.52
C ALA A 31 -10.42 -1.36 7.90
N GLY A 32 -11.32 -0.74 7.13
CA GLY A 32 -12.73 -0.65 7.52
C GLY A 32 -13.70 -1.53 6.74
N GLY A 33 -13.25 -2.29 5.74
CA GLY A 33 -14.12 -3.14 4.90
C GLY A 33 -14.56 -4.43 5.57
N TYR A 34 -15.67 -5.01 5.07
CA TYR A 34 -16.24 -6.25 5.60
C TYR A 34 -15.40 -7.51 5.35
N GLY A 35 -14.59 -7.53 4.29
CA GLY A 35 -13.72 -8.66 3.97
C GLY A 35 -14.44 -9.96 3.59
N THR A 36 -15.61 -9.87 2.96
CA THR A 36 -16.55 -10.99 2.69
C THR A 36 -15.96 -12.19 1.94
N ARG A 37 -14.88 -11.98 1.18
CA ARG A 37 -14.18 -13.07 0.46
C ARG A 37 -13.36 -14.00 1.37
N LEU A 38 -13.24 -13.67 2.65
CA LEU A 38 -12.53 -14.43 3.67
C LEU A 38 -13.44 -14.65 4.89
N ALA A 39 -14.72 -14.99 4.64
CA ALA A 39 -15.80 -15.07 5.64
C ALA A 39 -15.45 -15.97 6.82
N GLU A 40 -14.70 -17.07 6.61
CA GLU A 40 -14.29 -18.00 7.67
C GLU A 40 -13.57 -17.31 8.84
N TYR A 41 -12.93 -16.17 8.57
CA TYR A 41 -12.25 -15.37 9.57
C TYR A 41 -13.01 -14.06 9.89
N THR A 42 -13.57 -13.42 8.85
CA THR A 42 -14.10 -12.06 8.99
C THR A 42 -15.45 -12.00 9.70
N ASP A 43 -16.11 -13.13 9.89
CA ASP A 43 -17.24 -13.26 10.80
C ASP A 43 -16.88 -12.99 12.26
N LYS A 44 -15.61 -13.15 12.65
CA LYS A 44 -15.13 -12.95 14.02
C LYS A 44 -14.25 -11.72 14.16
N ILE A 45 -13.33 -11.48 13.22
CA ILE A 45 -12.35 -10.40 13.26
C ILE A 45 -12.33 -9.64 11.93
N PRO A 46 -11.96 -8.35 11.88
CA PRO A 46 -11.84 -7.64 10.61
C PRO A 46 -10.65 -8.19 9.81
N LYS A 47 -10.74 -8.18 8.48
CA LYS A 47 -9.73 -8.75 7.56
C LYS A 47 -8.28 -8.37 7.89
N PRO A 48 -7.96 -7.09 8.22
CA PRO A 48 -6.60 -6.70 8.60
C PRO A 48 -6.05 -7.36 9.87
N MET A 49 -6.93 -7.94 10.69
CA MET A 49 -6.56 -8.66 11.91
C MET A 49 -6.40 -10.17 11.71
N VAL A 50 -6.59 -10.69 10.49
CA VAL A 50 -6.28 -12.07 10.17
C VAL A 50 -4.78 -12.30 10.28
N GLN A 51 -4.39 -13.33 11.02
CA GLN A 51 -2.98 -13.62 11.32
C GLN A 51 -2.26 -14.26 10.12
N ILE A 52 -1.03 -13.82 9.92
CA ILE A 52 -0.02 -14.46 9.09
C ILE A 52 1.15 -14.82 10.01
N GLY A 53 1.29 -16.10 10.31
CA GLY A 53 2.15 -16.55 11.41
C GLY A 53 1.59 -16.14 12.77
N ASP A 54 2.40 -15.44 13.57
CA ASP A 54 2.08 -15.00 14.93
C ASP A 54 1.46 -13.59 15.01
N LYS A 55 1.35 -12.87 13.89
CA LYS A 55 0.90 -11.46 13.86
C LYS A 55 -0.20 -11.21 12.84
N PRO A 56 -1.12 -10.26 13.10
CA PRO A 56 -2.05 -9.78 12.11
C PRO A 56 -1.34 -9.24 10.85
N ILE A 57 -1.95 -9.39 9.67
CA ILE A 57 -1.39 -8.82 8.43
C ILE A 57 -1.20 -7.30 8.55
N LEU A 58 -2.05 -6.62 9.31
CA LEU A 58 -1.91 -5.20 9.62
C LEU A 58 -0.58 -4.88 10.32
N SER A 59 -0.15 -5.71 11.28
CA SER A 59 1.14 -5.55 11.95
C SER A 59 2.31 -5.77 10.99
N HIS A 60 2.21 -6.70 10.04
CA HIS A 60 3.24 -6.88 9.02
C HIS A 60 3.36 -5.64 8.12
N ILE A 61 2.22 -5.03 7.75
CA ILE A 61 2.20 -3.79 6.95
C ILE A 61 2.86 -2.65 7.75
N MET A 62 2.49 -2.47 9.02
CA MET A 62 3.07 -1.42 9.87
C MET A 62 4.58 -1.64 10.08
N ASN A 63 5.00 -2.87 10.34
CA ASN A 63 6.42 -3.24 10.44
C ASN A 63 7.22 -2.94 9.17
N PHE A 64 6.61 -3.12 7.99
CA PHE A 64 7.23 -2.74 6.73
C PHE A 64 7.54 -1.24 6.70
N TYR A 65 6.58 -0.36 7.00
CA TYR A 65 6.81 1.10 7.03
C TYR A 65 7.80 1.49 8.14
N GLN A 66 7.68 0.91 9.33
CA GLN A 66 8.58 1.15 10.46
C GLN A 66 10.03 0.76 10.13
N SER A 67 10.26 -0.28 9.32
CA SER A 67 11.60 -0.68 8.89
C SER A 67 12.31 0.38 8.02
N PHE A 68 11.56 1.34 7.48
CA PHE A 68 12.08 2.51 6.75
C PHE A 68 12.13 3.79 7.60
N GLY A 69 11.67 3.72 8.88
CA GLY A 69 11.66 4.84 9.82
C GLY A 69 10.34 5.63 9.83
N TYR A 70 9.25 5.08 9.26
CA TYR A 70 7.91 5.67 9.29
C TYR A 70 7.05 4.91 10.31
N ASP A 71 6.78 5.52 11.44
CA ASP A 71 6.15 4.92 12.62
C ASP A 71 4.86 5.65 13.09
N GLU A 72 4.40 6.64 12.33
CA GLU A 72 3.12 7.31 12.55
C GLU A 72 2.02 6.67 11.71
N PHE A 73 1.07 6.00 12.37
CA PHE A 73 0.01 5.24 11.71
C PHE A 73 -1.37 5.80 12.04
N ILE A 74 -2.17 6.00 10.98
CA ILE A 74 -3.61 6.29 11.07
C ILE A 74 -4.36 5.12 10.44
N ILE A 75 -5.03 4.33 11.28
CA ILE A 75 -5.81 3.19 10.82
C ILE A 75 -7.26 3.66 10.63
N ALA A 76 -7.68 3.74 9.37
CA ALA A 76 -9.06 4.07 8.98
C ALA A 76 -9.95 2.84 9.18
N ALA A 77 -10.48 2.66 10.38
CA ALA A 77 -11.26 1.50 10.79
C ALA A 77 -12.77 1.72 10.56
N GLY A 78 -13.51 0.64 10.42
CA GLY A 78 -14.97 0.61 10.27
C GLY A 78 -15.53 -0.68 10.85
N TYR A 79 -15.79 -1.67 10.02
CA TYR A 79 -16.28 -2.97 10.48
C TYR A 79 -15.37 -3.57 11.56
N LYS A 80 -15.95 -3.94 12.69
CA LYS A 80 -15.23 -4.49 13.88
C LYS A 80 -14.03 -3.65 14.35
N LYS A 81 -14.12 -2.34 14.23
CA LYS A 81 -13.08 -1.38 14.65
C LYS A 81 -12.54 -1.59 16.07
N ASN A 82 -13.40 -2.06 16.98
CA ASN A 82 -13.00 -2.29 18.38
C ASN A 82 -11.94 -3.39 18.51
N VAL A 83 -11.97 -4.42 17.65
CA VAL A 83 -10.94 -5.47 17.63
C VAL A 83 -9.57 -4.88 17.30
N ILE A 84 -9.50 -3.97 16.32
CA ILE A 84 -8.27 -3.26 15.95
C ILE A 84 -7.84 -2.36 17.12
N ARG A 85 -8.78 -1.59 17.67
CA ARG A 85 -8.48 -0.64 18.75
C ARG A 85 -7.91 -1.32 19.99
N GLU A 86 -8.55 -2.40 20.46
CA GLU A 86 -8.09 -3.14 21.63
C GLU A 86 -6.73 -3.80 21.41
N TYR A 87 -6.47 -4.34 20.21
CA TYR A 87 -5.18 -4.98 19.91
C TYR A 87 -4.02 -3.98 19.94
N TYR A 88 -4.20 -2.76 19.43
CA TYR A 88 -3.13 -1.77 19.34
C TYR A 88 -3.10 -0.78 20.52
N LYS A 89 -4.03 -0.86 21.46
CA LYS A 89 -4.12 0.07 22.58
C LYS A 89 -2.89 0.08 23.49
N ASP A 90 -2.38 -1.11 23.80
CA ASP A 90 -1.31 -1.30 24.77
C ASP A 90 -0.07 -1.99 24.15
N THR A 91 0.06 -1.96 22.82
CA THR A 91 1.20 -2.58 22.15
C THR A 91 2.45 -1.72 22.26
N GLU A 92 3.55 -2.31 22.75
CA GLU A 92 4.85 -1.64 22.77
C GLU A 92 5.53 -1.58 21.40
N GLU A 93 5.11 -2.45 20.48
CA GLU A 93 5.68 -2.56 19.12
C GLU A 93 5.40 -1.32 18.27
N PHE A 94 4.22 -0.70 18.45
CA PHE A 94 3.78 0.46 17.67
C PHE A 94 3.30 1.58 18.61
N LYS A 95 4.15 2.57 18.84
CA LYS A 95 3.87 3.66 19.81
C LYS A 95 2.93 4.74 19.30
N ASN A 96 2.93 4.99 17.99
CA ASN A 96 2.21 6.12 17.36
C ASN A 96 1.08 5.60 16.45
N VAL A 97 0.11 4.87 17.03
CA VAL A 97 -1.04 4.33 16.31
C VAL A 97 -2.32 5.05 16.70
N LYS A 98 -2.99 5.63 15.71
CA LYS A 98 -4.30 6.25 15.86
C LYS A 98 -5.34 5.46 15.10
N VAL A 99 -6.27 4.81 15.79
CA VAL A 99 -7.40 4.10 15.19
C VAL A 99 -8.59 5.05 15.09
N VAL A 100 -8.89 5.49 13.87
CA VAL A 100 -9.97 6.44 13.56
C VAL A 100 -11.20 5.66 13.08
N ASP A 101 -12.34 5.92 13.71
CA ASP A 101 -13.62 5.41 13.25
C ASP A 101 -14.06 6.16 12.00
N THR A 102 -14.02 5.49 10.87
CA THR A 102 -14.45 6.05 9.59
C THR A 102 -15.83 5.53 9.13
N GLY A 103 -16.59 4.87 10.04
CA GLY A 103 -17.92 4.33 9.77
C GLY A 103 -17.88 2.93 9.11
N GLU A 104 -18.93 2.14 9.30
CA GLU A 104 -19.01 0.79 8.73
C GLU A 104 -19.30 0.81 7.23
N ASP A 105 -20.31 1.58 6.83
CA ASP A 105 -20.83 1.65 5.44
C ASP A 105 -20.11 2.69 4.56
N THR A 106 -18.99 3.21 5.02
CA THR A 106 -18.17 4.19 4.29
C THR A 106 -17.28 3.47 3.27
N MET A 107 -17.26 3.96 2.04
CA MET A 107 -16.41 3.43 0.97
C MET A 107 -14.96 3.93 1.10
N THR A 108 -14.06 3.38 0.30
CA THR A 108 -12.61 3.66 0.37
C THR A 108 -12.27 5.15 0.29
N GLY A 109 -12.86 5.88 -0.65
CA GLY A 109 -12.71 7.33 -0.77
C GLY A 109 -13.28 8.07 0.42
N GLY A 110 -14.50 7.72 0.85
CA GLY A 110 -15.12 8.33 2.03
C GLY A 110 -14.27 8.15 3.30
N ARG A 111 -13.62 6.98 3.47
CA ARG A 111 -12.69 6.77 4.61
C ARG A 111 -11.50 7.72 4.55
N ILE A 112 -10.92 7.90 3.37
CA ILE A 112 -9.84 8.87 3.15
C ILE A 112 -10.36 10.27 3.49
N LEU A 113 -11.50 10.69 2.96
CA LEU A 113 -12.07 12.02 3.18
C LEU A 113 -12.28 12.34 4.67
N ARG A 114 -12.75 11.37 5.46
CA ARG A 114 -12.95 11.53 6.92
C ARG A 114 -11.64 11.73 7.70
N LEU A 115 -10.50 11.52 7.08
CA LEU A 115 -9.19 11.77 7.67
C LEU A 115 -8.64 13.16 7.34
N ARG A 116 -9.32 14.00 6.56
CA ARG A 116 -8.84 15.33 6.12
C ARG A 116 -8.32 16.19 7.28
N SER A 117 -8.97 16.19 8.42
CA SER A 117 -8.58 16.97 9.60
C SER A 117 -7.28 16.50 10.28
N HIS A 118 -6.70 15.41 9.83
CA HIS A 118 -5.41 14.88 10.34
C HIS A 118 -4.21 15.35 9.53
N PHE A 119 -4.44 16.14 8.47
CA PHE A 119 -3.40 16.57 7.54
C PHE A 119 -3.43 18.08 7.36
N GLU A 120 -2.25 18.65 7.28
CA GLU A 120 -2.07 20.04 6.90
C GLU A 120 -2.23 20.23 5.38
N LYS A 121 -2.38 21.47 4.95
CA LYS A 121 -2.41 21.79 3.53
C LYS A 121 -1.08 21.39 2.87
N ASP A 122 -1.16 20.79 1.68
CA ASP A 122 -0.02 20.33 0.88
C ASP A 122 0.86 19.26 1.56
N GLU A 123 0.39 18.63 2.65
CA GLU A 123 1.08 17.53 3.31
C GLU A 123 1.03 16.25 2.46
N ASN A 124 2.17 15.57 2.33
CA ASN A 124 2.24 14.25 1.70
C ASN A 124 2.15 13.15 2.75
N PHE A 125 1.45 12.06 2.42
CA PHE A 125 1.30 10.91 3.30
C PHE A 125 1.26 9.61 2.51
N PHE A 126 1.63 8.52 3.16
CA PHE A 126 1.42 7.18 2.62
C PHE A 126 -0.03 6.75 2.81
N MET A 127 -0.57 6.03 1.84
CA MET A 127 -1.82 5.33 1.97
C MET A 127 -1.69 3.92 1.43
N THR A 128 -2.21 2.92 2.16
CA THR A 128 -2.26 1.53 1.72
C THR A 128 -3.53 0.83 2.18
N TYR A 129 -3.87 -0.27 1.50
CA TYR A 129 -4.92 -1.17 1.98
C TYR A 129 -4.39 -2.06 3.12
N GLY A 130 -5.29 -2.52 4.00
CA GLY A 130 -4.96 -3.30 5.19
C GLY A 130 -4.79 -4.81 4.94
N ASP A 131 -4.55 -5.23 3.70
CA ASP A 131 -4.58 -6.65 3.31
C ASP A 131 -3.50 -7.08 2.31
N GLY A 132 -2.58 -6.19 1.93
CA GLY A 132 -1.52 -6.46 0.97
C GLY A 132 -0.12 -6.29 1.55
N LEU A 133 0.81 -7.18 1.19
CA LEU A 133 2.22 -7.13 1.53
C LEU A 133 3.06 -6.89 0.27
N CYS A 134 4.08 -6.02 0.40
CA CYS A 134 4.90 -5.59 -0.73
C CYS A 134 6.34 -5.31 -0.29
N SER A 135 7.33 -5.65 -1.12
CA SER A 135 8.74 -5.35 -0.88
C SER A 135 9.23 -4.07 -1.58
N ILE A 136 8.33 -3.10 -1.73
CA ILE A 136 8.64 -1.82 -2.38
C ILE A 136 9.72 -1.03 -1.62
N ASN A 137 10.61 -0.36 -2.35
CA ASN A 137 11.57 0.54 -1.73
C ASN A 137 10.94 1.92 -1.50
N LEU A 138 10.52 2.20 -0.26
CA LEU A 138 9.84 3.46 0.09
C LEU A 138 10.70 4.70 -0.21
N LYS A 139 12.04 4.63 -0.06
CA LYS A 139 12.91 5.77 -0.38
C LYS A 139 12.83 6.13 -1.86
N ARG A 140 12.83 5.12 -2.73
CA ARG A 140 12.68 5.33 -4.19
C ARG A 140 11.28 5.82 -4.54
N LEU A 141 10.25 5.31 -3.88
CA LEU A 141 8.86 5.74 -4.07
C LEU A 141 8.69 7.23 -3.69
N ILE A 142 9.24 7.65 -2.54
CA ILE A 142 9.21 9.05 -2.09
C ILE A 142 9.95 9.95 -3.08
N GLN A 143 11.18 9.58 -3.45
CA GLN A 143 11.95 10.36 -4.42
C GLN A 143 11.21 10.53 -5.74
N PHE A 144 10.57 9.45 -6.23
CA PHE A 144 9.74 9.50 -7.44
C PHE A 144 8.57 10.47 -7.27
N HIS A 145 7.84 10.40 -6.14
CA HIS A 145 6.71 11.28 -5.86
C HIS A 145 7.13 12.76 -5.80
N LEU A 146 8.17 13.06 -5.05
CA LEU A 146 8.68 14.44 -4.90
C LEU A 146 9.16 15.03 -6.23
N ASN A 147 9.76 14.21 -7.10
CA ASN A 147 10.28 14.68 -8.39
C ASN A 147 9.18 15.11 -9.35
N HIS A 148 8.05 14.43 -9.40
CA HIS A 148 6.98 14.76 -10.35
C HIS A 148 6.00 15.81 -9.81
N LYS A 149 5.97 16.08 -8.50
CA LYS A 149 5.15 17.14 -7.85
C LYS A 149 3.65 17.04 -8.19
N LYS A 150 3.12 15.82 -8.34
CA LYS A 150 1.70 15.55 -8.61
C LYS A 150 1.00 15.09 -7.33
N ILE A 151 -0.32 15.14 -7.31
CA ILE A 151 -1.14 14.83 -6.13
C ILE A 151 -1.01 13.39 -5.69
N ALA A 152 -0.90 12.45 -6.63
CA ALA A 152 -0.91 11.02 -6.33
C ALA A 152 0.16 10.24 -7.07
N THR A 153 0.79 9.30 -6.35
CA THR A 153 1.57 8.19 -6.90
C THR A 153 0.92 6.89 -6.49
N VAL A 154 0.61 6.03 -7.46
CA VAL A 154 0.19 4.65 -7.22
C VAL A 154 1.34 3.69 -7.52
N THR A 155 1.57 2.69 -6.68
CA THR A 155 2.46 1.60 -7.02
C THR A 155 1.75 0.66 -7.99
N ALA A 156 2.31 0.54 -9.18
CA ALA A 156 1.85 -0.38 -10.21
C ALA A 156 2.60 -1.70 -10.07
N VAL A 157 1.86 -2.81 -10.06
CA VAL A 157 2.39 -4.17 -9.93
C VAL A 157 1.78 -5.07 -11.00
N HIS A 158 2.43 -6.19 -11.28
CA HIS A 158 1.82 -7.24 -12.09
C HIS A 158 0.96 -8.15 -11.21
N PRO A 159 -0.28 -8.48 -11.62
CA PRO A 159 -1.09 -9.43 -10.88
C PRO A 159 -0.44 -10.83 -10.91
N PRO A 160 -0.52 -11.61 -9.81
CA PRO A 160 -0.13 -13.01 -9.88
C PRO A 160 -1.05 -13.76 -10.84
N VAL A 161 -0.47 -14.49 -11.80
CA VAL A 161 -1.25 -15.31 -12.74
C VAL A 161 -1.87 -16.48 -11.98
N ARG A 162 -3.18 -16.65 -12.15
CA ARG A 162 -3.95 -17.71 -11.48
C ARG A 162 -4.08 -18.97 -12.34
N PHE A 163 -3.84 -18.85 -13.66
CA PHE A 163 -4.03 -19.89 -14.68
C PHE A 163 -2.79 -20.00 -15.56
N GLY A 164 -2.67 -21.09 -16.29
CA GLY A 164 -1.66 -21.19 -17.36
C GLY A 164 -1.98 -20.23 -18.50
N GLU A 165 -0.94 -19.64 -19.08
CA GLU A 165 -1.05 -18.79 -20.29
C GLU A 165 -0.81 -19.63 -21.53
N LEU A 166 -1.55 -19.32 -22.59
CA LEU A 166 -1.45 -19.94 -23.91
C LEU A 166 -1.07 -18.89 -24.93
N GLU A 167 -0.04 -19.15 -25.73
CA GLU A 167 0.12 -18.44 -27.00
C GLU A 167 -0.53 -19.29 -28.09
N ILE A 168 -1.42 -18.69 -28.89
CA ILE A 168 -2.22 -19.39 -29.88
C ILE A 168 -1.95 -18.79 -31.27
N ASN A 169 -1.70 -19.65 -32.25
CA ASN A 169 -1.60 -19.27 -33.65
C ASN A 169 -2.58 -20.14 -34.46
N GLY A 170 -3.66 -19.52 -34.98
CA GLY A 170 -4.79 -20.26 -35.49
C GLY A 170 -5.45 -21.09 -34.39
N ASP A 171 -5.51 -22.42 -34.57
CA ASP A 171 -6.03 -23.37 -33.59
C ASP A 171 -4.89 -24.07 -32.80
N ASP A 172 -3.63 -23.79 -33.12
CA ASP A 172 -2.48 -24.41 -32.49
C ASP A 172 -2.01 -23.64 -31.27
N VAL A 173 -1.78 -24.35 -30.15
CA VAL A 173 -1.10 -23.79 -28.97
C VAL A 173 0.39 -23.83 -29.22
N THR A 174 1.00 -22.69 -29.45
CA THR A 174 2.44 -22.56 -29.73
C THR A 174 3.29 -22.48 -28.48
N LYS A 175 2.69 -22.06 -27.35
CA LYS A 175 3.35 -22.02 -26.05
C LYS A 175 2.31 -22.25 -24.94
N PHE A 176 2.68 -23.07 -23.96
CA PHE A 176 1.98 -23.20 -22.69
C PHE A 176 2.94 -22.88 -21.54
N GLU A 177 2.53 -22.00 -20.66
CA GLU A 177 3.34 -21.63 -19.49
C GLU A 177 2.46 -21.64 -18.25
N GLU A 178 2.72 -22.57 -17.32
CA GLU A 178 1.96 -22.69 -16.07
C GLU A 178 2.35 -21.56 -15.11
N LYS A 179 1.42 -20.68 -14.80
CA LYS A 179 1.58 -19.53 -13.87
C LYS A 179 2.83 -18.69 -14.14
N PRO A 180 3.02 -18.17 -15.37
CA PRO A 180 4.11 -17.24 -15.63
C PRO A 180 3.94 -16.01 -14.74
N GLN A 181 5.02 -15.26 -14.50
CA GLN A 181 4.83 -13.89 -14.04
C GLN A 181 4.11 -13.14 -15.15
N ALA A 182 2.92 -12.59 -14.86
CA ALA A 182 2.07 -12.01 -15.88
C ALA A 182 2.83 -11.00 -16.73
N SER A 183 2.94 -11.30 -18.01
CA SER A 183 3.37 -10.34 -19.03
C SER A 183 2.30 -9.28 -19.31
N ALA A 184 1.06 -9.52 -18.87
CA ALA A 184 -0.11 -8.71 -19.19
C ALA A 184 -0.48 -7.72 -18.10
N GLY A 185 -0.22 -6.45 -18.38
CA GLY A 185 -0.85 -5.33 -17.69
C GLY A 185 -0.31 -4.99 -16.29
N TRP A 186 -0.48 -3.72 -15.96
CA TRP A 186 -0.19 -3.19 -14.62
C TRP A 186 -1.50 -2.99 -13.87
N ILE A 187 -1.53 -3.37 -12.59
CA ILE A 187 -2.68 -3.13 -11.71
C ILE A 187 -2.28 -2.23 -10.54
N ASN A 188 -3.28 -1.67 -9.87
CA ASN A 188 -3.12 -0.96 -8.61
C ASN A 188 -2.63 -1.91 -7.52
N GLY A 189 -1.40 -1.72 -7.06
CA GLY A 189 -0.77 -2.53 -6.01
C GLY A 189 -1.18 -2.14 -4.59
N GLY A 190 -2.03 -1.11 -4.42
CA GLY A 190 -2.56 -0.71 -3.12
C GLY A 190 -1.59 0.07 -2.23
N TYR A 191 -0.45 0.51 -2.75
CA TYR A 191 0.52 1.37 -2.06
C TYR A 191 0.61 2.71 -2.76
N PHE A 192 0.37 3.80 -2.02
CA PHE A 192 0.29 5.16 -2.56
C PHE A 192 1.16 6.13 -1.77
N ILE A 193 1.55 7.21 -2.45
CA ILE A 193 1.83 8.49 -1.80
C ILE A 193 0.81 9.48 -2.34
N LEU A 194 0.13 10.15 -1.42
CA LEU A 194 -0.91 11.12 -1.71
C LEU A 194 -0.52 12.46 -1.09
N ASN A 195 -0.77 13.54 -1.81
CA ASN A 195 -0.79 14.88 -1.27
C ASN A 195 -2.19 15.19 -0.72
N SER A 196 -2.32 15.99 0.34
CA SER A 196 -3.61 16.30 0.97
C SER A 196 -4.63 16.96 0.02
N ASN A 197 -4.20 17.52 -1.11
CA ASN A 197 -5.11 18.01 -2.17
C ASN A 197 -5.93 16.87 -2.80
N VAL A 198 -5.61 15.59 -2.54
CA VAL A 198 -6.41 14.43 -2.94
C VAL A 198 -7.83 14.47 -2.36
N PHE A 199 -8.01 15.10 -1.20
CA PHE A 199 -9.32 15.21 -0.57
C PHE A 199 -10.32 15.99 -1.43
N ASP A 200 -9.87 16.87 -2.32
CA ASP A 200 -10.74 17.65 -3.22
C ASP A 200 -11.26 16.84 -4.41
N TYR A 201 -10.76 15.61 -4.59
CA TYR A 201 -11.24 14.63 -5.57
C TYR A 201 -12.27 13.66 -4.99
N ILE A 202 -12.65 13.80 -3.71
CA ILE A 202 -13.54 12.87 -3.02
C ILE A 202 -14.80 13.62 -2.55
N ASP A 203 -15.95 13.24 -3.09
CA ASP A 203 -17.19 13.98 -2.87
C ASP A 203 -17.83 13.66 -1.51
N ASN A 204 -17.93 12.37 -1.14
CA ASN A 204 -18.68 11.94 0.04
C ASN A 204 -18.32 10.52 0.51
N ASP A 205 -18.99 10.06 1.55
CA ASP A 205 -18.79 8.74 2.16
C ASP A 205 -19.02 7.54 1.24
N LYS A 206 -19.80 7.70 0.18
CA LYS A 206 -20.10 6.63 -0.79
C LYS A 206 -19.13 6.60 -1.96
N THR A 207 -18.16 7.50 -2.01
CA THR A 207 -17.14 7.55 -3.05
C THR A 207 -16.19 6.38 -2.90
N LEU A 208 -16.03 5.59 -3.97
CA LEU A 208 -14.96 4.60 -4.12
C LEU A 208 -13.72 5.30 -4.65
N PHE A 209 -12.60 5.26 -3.91
CA PHE A 209 -11.35 5.91 -4.30
C PHE A 209 -10.84 5.43 -5.67
N GLU A 210 -11.04 4.15 -5.95
CA GLU A 210 -10.60 3.43 -7.15
C GLU A 210 -11.40 3.80 -8.42
N LYS A 211 -12.51 4.55 -8.28
CA LYS A 211 -13.37 4.96 -9.40
C LYS A 211 -13.14 6.43 -9.77
N GLU A 212 -14.12 7.29 -9.48
CA GLU A 212 -14.10 8.70 -9.88
C GLU A 212 -12.84 9.43 -9.45
N PRO A 213 -12.36 9.34 -8.17
CA PRO A 213 -11.16 10.04 -7.75
C PRO A 213 -9.92 9.67 -8.56
N MET A 214 -9.63 8.37 -8.72
CA MET A 214 -8.49 7.90 -9.52
C MET A 214 -8.63 8.27 -11.00
N THR A 215 -9.85 8.20 -11.54
CA THR A 215 -10.14 8.57 -12.93
C THR A 215 -9.90 10.06 -13.15
N ASN A 216 -10.38 10.92 -12.25
CA ASN A 216 -10.23 12.36 -12.36
C ASN A 216 -8.78 12.80 -12.14
N LEU A 217 -8.09 12.23 -11.14
CA LEU A 217 -6.63 12.43 -10.96
C LEU A 217 -5.84 12.07 -12.21
N SER A 218 -6.23 11.00 -12.91
CA SER A 218 -5.60 10.59 -14.17
C SER A 218 -5.88 11.57 -15.30
N LYS A 219 -7.13 12.00 -15.50
CA LYS A 219 -7.54 13.00 -16.51
C LYS A 219 -6.80 14.32 -16.31
N ASP A 220 -6.66 14.77 -15.06
CA ASP A 220 -5.98 16.01 -14.69
C ASP A 220 -4.45 15.88 -14.69
N LYS A 221 -3.93 14.72 -15.08
CA LYS A 221 -2.49 14.41 -15.08
C LYS A 221 -1.83 14.55 -13.69
N ASN A 222 -2.61 14.33 -12.65
CA ASN A 222 -2.20 14.38 -11.24
C ASN A 222 -1.94 13.01 -10.63
N LEU A 223 -2.03 11.92 -11.41
CA LEU A 223 -1.71 10.56 -11.03
C LEU A 223 -0.47 10.08 -11.77
N LYS A 224 0.49 9.52 -11.04
CA LYS A 224 1.69 8.86 -11.58
C LYS A 224 1.80 7.43 -11.09
N ALA A 225 2.37 6.55 -11.91
CA ALA A 225 2.58 5.14 -11.59
C ALA A 225 4.05 4.86 -11.30
N PHE A 226 4.34 4.34 -10.11
CA PHE A 226 5.65 3.80 -9.75
C PHE A 226 5.65 2.28 -9.98
N LYS A 227 6.42 1.79 -10.95
CA LYS A 227 6.48 0.38 -11.30
C LYS A 227 7.27 -0.43 -10.29
N HIS A 228 6.69 -1.52 -9.80
CA HIS A 228 7.29 -2.46 -8.86
C HIS A 228 7.14 -3.90 -9.38
N GLU A 229 8.27 -4.54 -9.66
CA GLU A 229 8.36 -5.88 -10.30
C GLU A 229 8.79 -6.98 -9.32
N LYS A 230 8.91 -6.63 -8.01
CA LYS A 230 9.31 -7.60 -6.99
C LYS A 230 8.09 -8.13 -6.24
N PHE A 231 8.32 -8.68 -5.06
CA PHE A 231 7.26 -9.29 -4.25
C PHE A 231 6.11 -8.31 -3.97
N TRP A 232 4.92 -8.75 -4.33
CA TRP A 232 3.64 -8.17 -3.96
C TRP A 232 2.59 -9.28 -3.88
N LYS A 233 1.81 -9.29 -2.80
CA LYS A 233 0.70 -10.24 -2.62
C LYS A 233 -0.35 -9.67 -1.69
N CYS A 234 -1.62 -9.73 -2.09
CA CYS A 234 -2.76 -9.45 -1.21
C CYS A 234 -3.33 -10.75 -0.63
N MET A 235 -3.97 -10.63 0.53
CA MET A 235 -4.67 -11.72 1.20
C MET A 235 -6.17 -11.60 0.97
N ASP A 236 -6.66 -12.03 -0.18
CA ASP A 236 -8.08 -11.96 -0.51
C ASP A 236 -8.85 -13.22 -0.17
N THR A 237 -8.19 -14.36 -0.20
CA THR A 237 -8.78 -15.69 -0.01
C THR A 237 -7.99 -16.51 1.00
N LEU A 238 -8.57 -17.61 1.49
CA LEU A 238 -7.86 -18.57 2.35
C LEU A 238 -6.57 -19.10 1.69
N ARG A 239 -6.59 -19.31 0.37
CA ARG A 239 -5.40 -19.71 -0.38
C ARG A 239 -4.29 -18.67 -0.28
N ASP A 240 -4.64 -17.37 -0.41
CA ASP A 240 -3.65 -16.31 -0.32
C ASP A 240 -3.02 -16.25 1.08
N LYS A 241 -3.84 -16.47 2.13
CA LYS A 241 -3.35 -16.59 3.51
C LYS A 241 -2.34 -17.72 3.66
N ILE A 242 -2.71 -18.93 3.22
CA ILE A 242 -1.83 -20.11 3.28
C ILE A 242 -0.52 -19.87 2.51
N ASP A 243 -0.59 -19.24 1.35
CA ASP A 243 0.60 -18.92 0.57
C ASP A 243 1.50 -17.91 1.29
N LEU A 244 0.94 -16.86 1.92
CA LEU A 244 1.70 -15.90 2.71
C LEU A 244 2.37 -16.56 3.92
N GLU A 245 1.70 -17.50 4.60
CA GLU A 245 2.28 -18.27 5.70
C GLU A 245 3.43 -19.18 5.23
N LYS A 246 3.30 -19.81 4.06
CA LYS A 246 4.39 -20.59 3.44
C LYS A 246 5.59 -19.71 3.12
N ILE A 247 5.36 -18.51 2.56
CA ILE A 247 6.42 -17.55 2.26
C ILE A 247 7.11 -17.13 3.57
N LEU A 248 6.36 -16.76 4.59
CA LEU A 248 6.89 -16.38 5.89
C LEU A 248 7.76 -17.49 6.49
N LYS A 249 7.27 -18.73 6.45
CA LYS A 249 7.99 -19.89 7.00
C LYS A 249 9.30 -20.19 6.26
N ASN A 250 9.30 -20.07 4.93
CA ASN A 250 10.42 -20.50 4.10
C ASN A 250 11.44 -19.39 3.82
N GLN A 251 11.03 -18.14 3.79
CA GLN A 251 11.84 -17.00 3.35
C GLN A 251 11.87 -15.86 4.38
N GLY A 252 11.15 -16.00 5.49
CA GLY A 252 10.98 -14.91 6.47
C GLY A 252 10.14 -13.75 5.95
N THR A 253 10.30 -12.60 6.56
CA THR A 253 9.56 -11.38 6.22
C THR A 253 10.18 -10.66 5.01
N ILE A 254 10.12 -11.26 3.82
CA ILE A 254 10.71 -10.71 2.58
C ILE A 254 10.13 -9.35 2.17
N TRP A 255 9.01 -8.94 2.74
CA TRP A 255 8.42 -7.62 2.61
C TRP A 255 8.99 -6.60 3.60
N LYS A 256 9.82 -7.00 4.55
CA LYS A 256 10.52 -6.12 5.47
C LYS A 256 11.93 -5.81 4.92
N LYS A 257 12.40 -4.58 5.13
CA LYS A 257 13.74 -4.16 4.72
C LYS A 257 14.80 -4.88 5.55
#